data_4e33c5a61b86388876d261c56cda316e
#
_entry.id   4e33c5a61b86388876d261c56cda316e
#
_cell.length_a   1.000
_cell.length_b   1.000
_cell.length_c   1.000
_cell.angle_alpha   90.00
_cell.angle_beta   90.00
_cell.angle_gamma   90.00
#
_symmetry.space_group_name_H-M   'P 1'
#
loop_
_entity.id
_entity.type
_entity.pdbx_description
1 polymer ?
#
loop_
_entity_poly.entity_id
_entity_poly.type
_entity_poly.pdbx_seq_one_letter_code
_entity_poly.pdbx_strand_id
1 'polypeptide(L)'
;MTDIDFRGVFPAMCTPFQQDGSIDFETLREDAQRLESAGVDGLVPVGSTGESATLSHDEHIEVVEAVIDAVDDVPVIAGSGSNNTTEALELSQRSADAGADALLLISPYYNKPEQQGFIDHYTTLADAIDLPQIVYNVPSRTGQNIDPDTAAELSSHSNIRAYKAASGDMNQISEVIERTRDEDFAVLAGDDGMTLPMLSVGGTGCISVSANIEPERTCAMVGAALSGDFERARQIHHELGPLFRALFVETNPIPVKEAMQIRGYGPASLRSPLTRLSDEHRDHLRDVLAALETTDLEDEYAEAEQ
;
A
#
# COMPACT_ATOMS: atom_id res chain seq x y z
N MET A 1 14.43 18.50 -1.09
CA MET A 1 13.31 17.58 -1.37
C MET A 1 13.88 16.37 -2.06
N THR A 2 13.67 15.20 -1.52
CA THR A 2 13.89 13.94 -2.25
C THR A 2 12.81 13.86 -3.32
N ASP A 3 13.18 13.84 -4.58
CA ASP A 3 12.23 13.65 -5.69
C ASP A 3 11.89 12.16 -5.71
N ILE A 4 10.74 11.80 -5.16
CA ILE A 4 10.28 10.40 -5.10
C ILE A 4 9.63 10.06 -6.43
N ASP A 5 10.16 9.04 -7.11
CA ASP A 5 9.48 8.41 -8.22
C ASP A 5 8.43 7.42 -7.68
N PHE A 6 7.15 7.75 -7.80
CA PHE A 6 6.05 6.85 -7.42
C PHE A 6 5.82 5.78 -8.49
N ARG A 7 6.87 4.98 -8.72
CA ARG A 7 6.91 3.91 -9.72
C ARG A 7 7.46 2.64 -9.09
N GLY A 8 6.76 1.51 -9.21
CA GLY A 8 7.18 0.24 -8.67
C GLY A 8 6.31 -0.30 -7.55
N VAL A 9 6.90 -0.91 -6.53
CA VAL A 9 6.21 -1.65 -5.47
C VAL A 9 6.46 -1.01 -4.11
N PHE A 10 5.38 -0.64 -3.44
CA PHE A 10 5.38 -0.03 -2.11
C PHE A 10 4.55 -0.91 -1.16
N PRO A 11 5.15 -1.80 -0.34
CA PRO A 11 4.40 -2.60 0.61
C PRO A 11 3.65 -1.74 1.63
N ALA A 12 2.34 -1.96 1.75
CA ALA A 12 1.54 -1.46 2.87
C ALA A 12 1.88 -2.31 4.09
N MET A 13 2.80 -1.86 4.93
CA MET A 13 3.35 -2.63 6.05
C MET A 13 2.30 -2.95 7.11
N CYS A 14 2.39 -4.14 7.68
CA CYS A 14 1.68 -4.48 8.91
C CYS A 14 2.39 -3.87 10.13
N THR A 15 1.61 -3.51 11.16
CA THR A 15 2.17 -3.19 12.49
C THR A 15 2.11 -4.44 13.36
N PRO A 16 3.22 -5.08 13.71
CA PRO A 16 3.21 -6.27 14.56
C PRO A 16 2.89 -5.90 16.01
N PHE A 17 2.06 -6.71 16.66
CA PHE A 17 1.71 -6.54 18.07
C PHE A 17 2.08 -7.76 18.89
N GLN A 18 2.58 -7.54 20.10
CA GLN A 18 2.74 -8.55 21.13
C GLN A 18 1.37 -9.08 21.62
N GLN A 19 1.38 -10.16 22.40
CA GLN A 19 0.15 -10.75 22.93
C GLN A 19 -0.65 -9.81 23.86
N ASP A 20 0.03 -8.87 24.50
CA ASP A 20 -0.59 -7.86 25.38
C ASP A 20 -1.11 -6.64 24.62
N GLY A 21 -0.92 -6.61 23.29
CA GLY A 21 -1.35 -5.53 22.40
C GLY A 21 -0.35 -4.39 22.26
N SER A 22 0.82 -4.44 22.92
CA SER A 22 1.91 -3.50 22.68
C SER A 22 2.53 -3.71 21.28
N ILE A 23 3.14 -2.68 20.72
CA ILE A 23 3.81 -2.76 19.42
C ILE A 23 5.11 -3.56 19.58
N ASP A 24 5.36 -4.49 18.65
CA ASP A 24 6.60 -5.23 18.53
C ASP A 24 7.56 -4.50 17.59
N PHE A 25 8.28 -3.54 18.13
CA PHE A 25 9.23 -2.73 17.36
C PHE A 25 10.43 -3.49 16.82
N GLU A 26 10.81 -4.62 17.44
CA GLU A 26 11.90 -5.47 16.95
C GLU A 26 11.46 -6.12 15.63
N THR A 27 10.35 -6.83 15.64
CA THR A 27 9.76 -7.44 14.45
C THR A 27 9.45 -6.41 13.35
N LEU A 28 8.97 -5.20 13.73
CA LEU A 28 8.67 -4.13 12.77
C LEU A 28 9.92 -3.69 12.00
N ARG A 29 11.05 -3.51 12.69
CA ARG A 29 12.33 -3.13 12.05
C ARG A 29 12.90 -4.25 11.18
N GLU A 30 12.84 -5.49 11.67
CA GLU A 30 13.26 -6.66 10.89
C GLU A 30 12.45 -6.80 9.60
N ASP A 31 11.13 -6.55 9.66
CA ASP A 31 10.26 -6.61 8.49
C ASP A 31 10.55 -5.47 7.49
N ALA A 32 10.82 -4.25 7.98
CA ALA A 32 11.23 -3.12 7.14
C ALA A 32 12.53 -3.45 6.37
N GLN A 33 13.55 -3.96 7.06
CA GLN A 33 14.84 -4.35 6.47
C GLN A 33 14.71 -5.52 5.48
N ARG A 34 13.83 -6.49 5.79
CA ARG A 34 13.53 -7.61 4.88
C ARG A 34 12.90 -7.11 3.58
N LEU A 35 11.94 -6.19 3.66
CA LEU A 35 11.28 -5.60 2.50
C LEU A 35 12.25 -4.77 1.66
N GLU A 36 13.06 -3.91 2.29
CA GLU A 36 14.11 -3.16 1.60
C GLU A 36 15.09 -4.10 0.88
N SER A 37 15.56 -5.15 1.55
CA SER A 37 16.48 -6.15 0.98
C SER A 37 15.87 -6.92 -0.19
N ALA A 38 14.54 -7.04 -0.26
CA ALA A 38 13.82 -7.66 -1.36
C ALA A 38 13.68 -6.74 -2.60
N GLY A 39 14.17 -5.50 -2.52
CA GLY A 39 14.23 -4.56 -3.64
C GLY A 39 12.92 -3.85 -3.93
N VAL A 40 12.11 -3.56 -2.90
CA VAL A 40 10.91 -2.70 -3.04
C VAL A 40 11.30 -1.25 -3.26
N ASP A 41 10.40 -0.45 -3.84
CA ASP A 41 10.66 0.94 -4.21
C ASP A 41 10.33 1.95 -3.10
N GLY A 42 9.82 1.49 -1.96
CA GLY A 42 9.53 2.27 -0.75
C GLY A 42 8.65 1.52 0.22
N LEU A 43 8.44 2.05 1.42
CA LEU A 43 7.67 1.42 2.49
C LEU A 43 6.50 2.30 2.92
N VAL A 44 5.35 1.68 3.20
CA VAL A 44 4.13 2.41 3.60
C VAL A 44 3.64 1.92 4.97
N PRO A 45 4.24 2.41 6.09
CA PRO A 45 3.74 2.12 7.43
C PRO A 45 2.43 2.86 7.73
N VAL A 46 1.77 2.44 8.78
CA VAL A 46 0.58 3.06 9.41
C VAL A 46 -0.57 3.40 8.45
N GLY A 47 -0.69 2.64 7.34
CA GLY A 47 -1.89 2.64 6.50
C GLY A 47 -3.00 1.76 7.10
N SER A 48 -4.02 1.43 6.29
CA SER A 48 -5.09 0.50 6.71
C SER A 48 -4.55 -0.88 7.07
N THR A 49 -3.54 -1.37 6.36
CA THR A 49 -2.87 -2.65 6.63
C THR A 49 -2.06 -2.60 7.93
N GLY A 50 -1.51 -1.43 8.26
CA GLY A 50 -0.80 -1.18 9.52
C GLY A 50 -1.71 -0.91 10.72
N GLU A 51 -3.02 -1.16 10.59
CA GLU A 51 -4.02 -0.96 11.66
C GLU A 51 -4.01 0.46 12.25
N SER A 52 -3.78 1.49 11.43
CA SER A 52 -3.70 2.89 11.87
C SER A 52 -4.87 3.33 12.76
N ALA A 53 -6.08 2.81 12.50
CA ALA A 53 -7.28 3.12 13.29
C ALA A 53 -7.25 2.57 14.74
N THR A 54 -6.31 1.69 15.08
CA THR A 54 -6.16 1.10 16.43
C THR A 54 -4.92 1.63 17.17
N LEU A 55 -4.14 2.49 16.52
CA LEU A 55 -2.99 3.16 17.12
C LEU A 55 -3.43 4.49 17.76
N SER A 56 -2.85 4.83 18.90
CA SER A 56 -2.87 6.22 19.36
C SER A 56 -2.01 7.09 18.41
N HIS A 57 -2.19 8.41 18.43
CA HIS A 57 -1.37 9.30 17.60
C HIS A 57 0.12 9.23 17.96
N ASP A 58 0.46 8.96 19.22
CA ASP A 58 1.85 8.80 19.65
C ASP A 58 2.43 7.49 19.12
N GLU A 59 1.74 6.36 19.29
CA GLU A 59 2.13 5.08 18.70
C GLU A 59 2.27 5.14 17.18
N HIS A 60 1.40 5.91 16.51
CA HIS A 60 1.44 6.12 15.07
C HIS A 60 2.78 6.72 14.64
N ILE A 61 3.24 7.77 15.33
CA ILE A 61 4.52 8.42 15.05
C ILE A 61 5.70 7.52 15.42
N GLU A 62 5.63 6.83 16.57
CA GLU A 62 6.67 5.86 17.00
C GLU A 62 6.88 4.75 15.95
N VAL A 63 5.80 4.28 15.30
CA VAL A 63 5.91 3.30 14.20
C VAL A 63 6.59 3.90 12.97
N VAL A 64 6.24 5.14 12.60
CA VAL A 64 6.86 5.85 11.46
C VAL A 64 8.36 6.04 11.72
N GLU A 65 8.74 6.55 12.89
CA GLU A 65 10.14 6.74 13.30
C GLU A 65 10.91 5.42 13.28
N ALA A 66 10.31 4.34 13.82
CA ALA A 66 10.96 3.03 13.87
C ALA A 66 11.21 2.42 12.49
N VAL A 67 10.35 2.68 11.50
CA VAL A 67 10.55 2.23 10.10
C VAL A 67 11.62 3.08 9.43
N ILE A 68 11.59 4.41 9.61
CA ILE A 68 12.62 5.33 9.07
C ILE A 68 14.00 4.96 9.59
N ASP A 69 14.14 4.72 10.90
CA ASP A 69 15.40 4.34 11.53
C ASP A 69 15.92 2.96 11.08
N ALA A 70 15.08 2.11 10.50
CA ALA A 70 15.42 0.75 10.12
C ALA A 70 15.92 0.60 8.69
N VAL A 71 15.70 1.57 7.80
CA VAL A 71 16.01 1.50 6.37
C VAL A 71 16.94 2.65 5.95
N ASP A 72 17.74 2.40 4.92
CA ASP A 72 18.76 3.36 4.46
C ASP A 72 18.45 3.95 3.07
N ASP A 73 17.92 3.15 2.15
CA ASP A 73 17.92 3.46 0.71
C ASP A 73 16.51 3.68 0.12
N VAL A 74 15.44 3.30 0.85
CA VAL A 74 14.07 3.37 0.34
C VAL A 74 13.22 4.44 1.04
N PRO A 75 12.39 5.20 0.33
CA PRO A 75 11.53 6.22 0.93
C PRO A 75 10.46 5.60 1.84
N VAL A 76 10.14 6.30 2.92
CA VAL A 76 9.08 5.95 3.86
C VAL A 76 7.88 6.88 3.66
N ILE A 77 6.75 6.30 3.27
CA ILE A 77 5.49 6.99 2.96
C ILE A 77 4.53 6.79 4.12
N ALA A 78 4.41 7.76 5.01
CA ALA A 78 3.56 7.62 6.20
C ALA A 78 2.07 7.72 5.86
N GLY A 79 1.26 6.75 6.30
CA GLY A 79 -0.19 6.86 6.26
C GLY A 79 -0.66 7.87 7.31
N SER A 80 -1.24 9.03 6.93
CA SER A 80 -1.62 10.10 7.86
C SER A 80 -3.03 10.67 7.62
N GLY A 81 -3.81 10.09 6.70
CA GLY A 81 -5.17 10.52 6.42
C GLY A 81 -6.15 10.24 7.57
N SER A 82 -7.14 11.13 7.71
CA SER A 82 -8.25 11.01 8.67
C SER A 82 -9.55 11.52 8.05
N ASN A 83 -10.68 11.24 8.72
CA ASN A 83 -11.98 11.82 8.36
C ASN A 83 -12.21 13.23 8.94
N ASN A 84 -11.20 13.79 9.61
CA ASN A 84 -11.16 15.14 10.15
C ASN A 84 -9.93 15.85 9.60
N THR A 85 -10.11 16.93 8.85
CA THR A 85 -9.02 17.67 8.21
C THR A 85 -7.98 18.17 9.22
N THR A 86 -8.42 18.61 10.41
CA THR A 86 -7.50 19.07 11.46
C THR A 86 -6.64 17.93 12.01
N GLU A 87 -7.22 16.76 12.23
CA GLU A 87 -6.51 15.58 12.70
C GLU A 87 -5.54 15.06 11.62
N ALA A 88 -6.00 15.01 10.35
CA ALA A 88 -5.13 14.64 9.22
C ALA A 88 -3.93 15.59 9.09
N LEU A 89 -4.15 16.90 9.28
CA LEU A 89 -3.09 17.89 9.25
C LEU A 89 -2.09 17.69 10.40
N GLU A 90 -2.56 17.45 11.61
CA GLU A 90 -1.71 17.19 12.78
C GLU A 90 -0.87 15.92 12.60
N LEU A 91 -1.48 14.82 12.19
CA LEU A 91 -0.76 13.55 11.94
C LEU A 91 0.26 13.69 10.79
N SER A 92 -0.14 14.38 9.72
CA SER A 92 0.74 14.62 8.57
C SER A 92 1.93 15.49 8.93
N GLN A 93 1.73 16.56 9.71
CA GLN A 93 2.82 17.41 10.18
C GLN A 93 3.78 16.63 11.10
N ARG A 94 3.25 15.86 12.05
CA ARG A 94 4.06 15.02 12.94
C ARG A 94 4.84 13.95 12.17
N SER A 95 4.25 13.35 11.13
CA SER A 95 4.94 12.38 10.27
C SER A 95 6.06 13.05 9.46
N ALA A 96 5.84 14.26 8.96
CA ALA A 96 6.87 15.05 8.29
C ALA A 96 8.02 15.42 9.25
N ASP A 97 7.70 15.86 10.47
CA ASP A 97 8.67 16.20 11.50
C ASP A 97 9.49 14.96 11.95
N ALA A 98 8.90 13.77 11.91
CA ALA A 98 9.56 12.49 12.15
C ALA A 98 10.51 12.05 11.01
N GLY A 99 10.43 12.71 9.85
CA GLY A 99 11.31 12.45 8.71
C GLY A 99 10.71 11.59 7.59
N ALA A 100 9.38 11.43 7.55
CA ALA A 100 8.72 10.77 6.42
C ALA A 100 9.03 11.50 5.10
N ASP A 101 9.24 10.75 4.03
CA ASP A 101 9.56 11.29 2.70
C ASP A 101 8.29 11.69 1.91
N ALA A 102 7.16 11.04 2.19
CA ALA A 102 5.86 11.33 1.60
C ALA A 102 4.70 10.90 2.51
N LEU A 103 3.48 11.28 2.14
CA LEU A 103 2.27 11.01 2.92
C LEU A 103 1.25 10.22 2.10
N LEU A 104 0.63 9.20 2.69
CA LEU A 104 -0.53 8.50 2.14
C LEU A 104 -1.79 8.94 2.89
N LEU A 105 -2.71 9.60 2.18
CA LEU A 105 -3.89 10.22 2.75
C LEU A 105 -5.16 9.46 2.34
N ILE A 106 -5.67 8.60 3.22
CA ILE A 106 -6.98 7.96 2.98
C ILE A 106 -8.07 9.03 2.93
N SER A 107 -8.99 8.90 1.97
CA SER A 107 -10.12 9.83 1.87
C SER A 107 -11.00 9.81 3.13
N PRO A 108 -11.59 10.95 3.53
CA PRO A 108 -12.45 11.02 4.68
C PRO A 108 -13.55 9.96 4.65
N TYR A 109 -13.62 9.16 5.71
CA TYR A 109 -14.56 8.06 5.89
C TYR A 109 -15.68 8.45 6.86
N TYR A 110 -16.79 7.71 6.87
CA TYR A 110 -17.96 7.88 7.74
C TYR A 110 -18.80 9.12 7.44
N ASN A 111 -18.25 10.33 7.46
CA ASN A 111 -18.94 11.61 7.24
C ASN A 111 -19.19 11.95 5.76
N LYS A 112 -18.64 11.19 4.80
CA LYS A 112 -18.97 11.20 3.36
C LYS A 112 -19.06 12.58 2.74
N PRO A 113 -17.95 13.33 2.59
CA PRO A 113 -17.96 14.64 1.96
C PRO A 113 -18.38 14.55 0.49
N GLU A 114 -18.96 15.63 -0.03
CA GLU A 114 -19.14 15.84 -1.47
C GLU A 114 -17.78 16.08 -2.15
N GLN A 115 -17.73 16.08 -3.48
CA GLN A 115 -16.48 16.22 -4.24
C GLN A 115 -15.69 17.49 -3.86
N GLN A 116 -16.38 18.61 -3.69
CA GLN A 116 -15.76 19.85 -3.22
C GLN A 116 -15.09 19.69 -1.83
N GLY A 117 -15.69 18.89 -0.95
CA GLY A 117 -15.13 18.62 0.36
C GLY A 117 -13.84 17.80 0.30
N PHE A 118 -13.68 16.91 -0.71
CA PHE A 118 -12.40 16.23 -0.97
C PHE A 118 -11.35 17.24 -1.47
N ILE A 119 -11.71 18.11 -2.42
CA ILE A 119 -10.80 19.13 -2.94
C ILE A 119 -10.31 20.03 -1.79
N ASP A 120 -11.22 20.57 -0.99
CA ASP A 120 -10.88 21.44 0.12
C ASP A 120 -9.99 20.73 1.17
N HIS A 121 -10.30 19.46 1.47
CA HIS A 121 -9.55 18.66 2.43
C HIS A 121 -8.09 18.42 1.96
N TYR A 122 -7.89 17.90 0.76
CA TYR A 122 -6.56 17.57 0.25
C TYR A 122 -5.73 18.81 -0.06
N THR A 123 -6.34 19.86 -0.62
CA THR A 123 -5.66 21.13 -0.87
C THR A 123 -5.19 21.77 0.44
N THR A 124 -6.02 21.74 1.50
CA THR A 124 -5.60 22.24 2.83
C THR A 124 -4.36 21.53 3.36
N LEU A 125 -4.26 20.20 3.19
CA LEU A 125 -3.09 19.43 3.60
C LEU A 125 -1.88 19.72 2.72
N ALA A 126 -2.08 19.80 1.41
CA ALA A 126 -1.03 20.06 0.45
C ALA A 126 -0.43 21.47 0.53
N ASP A 127 -1.26 22.46 0.83
CA ASP A 127 -0.81 23.85 1.07
C ASP A 127 0.01 23.98 2.37
N ALA A 128 -0.28 23.15 3.38
CA ALA A 128 0.33 23.27 4.70
C ALA A 128 1.62 22.47 4.86
N ILE A 129 1.81 21.39 4.10
CA ILE A 129 2.91 20.44 4.28
C ILE A 129 3.67 20.25 2.97
N ASP A 130 4.93 20.62 2.97
CA ASP A 130 5.83 20.56 1.81
C ASP A 130 6.46 19.16 1.64
N LEU A 131 5.59 18.14 1.53
CA LEU A 131 5.95 16.77 1.17
C LEU A 131 5.03 16.28 0.05
N PRO A 132 5.51 15.35 -0.81
CA PRO A 132 4.66 14.65 -1.76
C PRO A 132 3.52 13.91 -1.07
N GLN A 133 2.30 14.04 -1.58
CA GLN A 133 1.09 13.46 -1.01
C GLN A 133 0.42 12.52 -2.01
N ILE A 134 -0.02 11.36 -1.50
CA ILE A 134 -0.77 10.36 -2.25
C ILE A 134 -2.22 10.38 -1.78
N VAL A 135 -3.12 10.75 -2.65
CA VAL A 135 -4.57 10.67 -2.41
C VAL A 135 -5.01 9.20 -2.48
N TYR A 136 -5.65 8.69 -1.42
CA TYR A 136 -6.06 7.29 -1.38
C TYR A 136 -7.58 7.15 -1.44
N ASN A 137 -8.07 6.63 -2.58
CA ASN A 137 -9.47 6.35 -2.83
C ASN A 137 -9.81 4.88 -2.61
N VAL A 138 -10.60 4.59 -1.59
CA VAL A 138 -11.05 3.24 -1.23
C VAL A 138 -12.53 3.24 -0.81
N PRO A 139 -13.46 3.39 -1.74
CA PRO A 139 -14.89 3.58 -1.46
C PRO A 139 -15.52 2.43 -0.68
N SER A 140 -14.98 1.20 -0.78
CA SER A 140 -15.42 0.06 0.03
C SER A 140 -15.22 0.24 1.54
N ARG A 141 -14.25 1.09 1.95
CA ARG A 141 -13.97 1.42 3.36
C ARG A 141 -14.53 2.77 3.77
N THR A 142 -14.47 3.75 2.89
CA THR A 142 -14.83 5.14 3.21
C THR A 142 -16.31 5.43 2.99
N GLY A 143 -16.96 4.66 2.11
CA GLY A 143 -18.37 4.83 1.75
C GLY A 143 -18.62 5.98 0.78
N GLN A 144 -17.56 6.61 0.24
CA GLN A 144 -17.63 7.65 -0.78
C GLN A 144 -16.49 7.48 -1.77
N ASN A 145 -16.72 7.84 -3.04
CA ASN A 145 -15.76 7.72 -4.12
C ASN A 145 -15.24 9.09 -4.53
N ILE A 146 -13.97 9.18 -4.90
CA ILE A 146 -13.38 10.38 -5.51
C ILE A 146 -13.59 10.26 -7.02
N ASP A 147 -14.32 11.19 -7.61
CA ASP A 147 -14.61 11.19 -9.03
C ASP A 147 -13.37 11.52 -9.88
N PRO A 148 -13.29 11.07 -11.16
CA PRO A 148 -12.15 11.37 -12.03
C PRO A 148 -11.89 12.88 -12.22
N ASP A 149 -12.96 13.71 -12.27
CA ASP A 149 -12.82 15.17 -12.35
C ASP A 149 -12.13 15.74 -11.09
N THR A 150 -12.49 15.22 -9.92
CA THR A 150 -11.87 15.59 -8.64
C THR A 150 -10.41 15.18 -8.56
N ALA A 151 -10.08 13.96 -9.02
CA ALA A 151 -8.70 13.50 -9.08
C ALA A 151 -7.85 14.34 -10.04
N ALA A 152 -8.42 14.74 -11.21
CA ALA A 152 -7.76 15.63 -12.17
C ALA A 152 -7.55 17.04 -11.62
N GLU A 153 -8.50 17.60 -10.87
CA GLU A 153 -8.31 18.89 -10.21
C GLU A 153 -7.19 18.83 -9.15
N LEU A 154 -7.18 17.78 -8.32
CA LEU A 154 -6.16 17.58 -7.30
C LEU A 154 -4.76 17.36 -7.89
N SER A 155 -4.63 16.70 -9.04
CA SER A 155 -3.34 16.44 -9.70
C SER A 155 -2.62 17.71 -10.17
N SER A 156 -3.32 18.83 -10.28
CA SER A 156 -2.72 20.13 -10.63
C SER A 156 -1.93 20.77 -9.47
N HIS A 157 -2.07 20.27 -8.24
CA HIS A 157 -1.35 20.78 -7.07
C HIS A 157 0.05 20.15 -6.97
N SER A 158 1.09 20.97 -6.88
CA SER A 158 2.50 20.52 -6.91
C SER A 158 2.88 19.48 -5.84
N ASN A 159 2.21 19.48 -4.69
CA ASN A 159 2.47 18.55 -3.59
C ASN A 159 1.56 17.31 -3.64
N ILE A 160 0.54 17.27 -4.51
CA ILE A 160 -0.30 16.08 -4.71
C ILE A 160 0.26 15.32 -5.91
N ARG A 161 1.09 14.31 -5.65
CA ARG A 161 1.95 13.66 -6.64
C ARG A 161 1.47 12.27 -7.06
N ALA A 162 0.50 11.70 -6.34
CA ALA A 162 0.01 10.39 -6.70
C ALA A 162 -1.42 10.11 -6.22
N TYR A 163 -2.01 9.08 -6.80
CA TYR A 163 -3.33 8.57 -6.47
C TYR A 163 -3.26 7.05 -6.28
N LYS A 164 -3.61 6.56 -5.09
CA LYS A 164 -3.80 5.13 -4.83
C LYS A 164 -5.23 4.75 -5.13
N ALA A 165 -5.43 3.97 -6.19
CA ALA A 165 -6.72 3.54 -6.69
C ALA A 165 -7.12 2.17 -6.10
N ALA A 166 -8.18 2.14 -5.30
CA ALA A 166 -8.76 0.92 -4.74
C ALA A 166 -10.31 0.92 -4.84
N SER A 167 -10.85 1.46 -5.93
CA SER A 167 -12.29 1.44 -6.22
C SER A 167 -12.77 0.10 -6.79
N GLY A 168 -11.86 -0.70 -7.39
CA GLY A 168 -12.21 -1.91 -8.12
C GLY A 168 -12.83 -1.65 -9.51
N ASP A 169 -12.96 -0.38 -9.92
CA ASP A 169 -13.55 0.00 -11.20
C ASP A 169 -12.46 0.44 -12.20
N MET A 170 -12.10 -0.46 -13.12
CA MET A 170 -11.10 -0.19 -14.15
C MET A 170 -11.50 0.94 -15.11
N ASN A 171 -12.79 1.18 -15.35
CA ASN A 171 -13.21 2.29 -16.22
C ASN A 171 -12.88 3.61 -15.53
N GLN A 172 -13.23 3.76 -14.25
CA GLN A 172 -12.89 4.94 -13.46
C GLN A 172 -11.36 5.15 -13.38
N ILE A 173 -10.62 4.07 -13.09
CA ILE A 173 -9.16 4.13 -12.96
C ILE A 173 -8.51 4.57 -14.28
N SER A 174 -8.94 4.00 -15.40
CA SER A 174 -8.46 4.36 -16.75
C SER A 174 -8.78 5.83 -17.06
N GLU A 175 -9.94 6.33 -16.67
CA GLU A 175 -10.33 7.73 -16.84
C GLU A 175 -9.47 8.67 -15.97
N VAL A 176 -9.15 8.30 -14.73
CA VAL A 176 -8.19 9.07 -13.90
C VAL A 176 -6.84 9.15 -14.57
N ILE A 177 -6.28 8.02 -15.03
CA ILE A 177 -4.99 7.97 -15.74
C ILE A 177 -5.01 8.86 -16.99
N GLU A 178 -6.08 8.78 -17.79
CA GLU A 178 -6.23 9.58 -19.00
C GLU A 178 -6.22 11.08 -18.70
N ARG A 179 -6.98 11.51 -17.67
CA ARG A 179 -7.16 12.93 -17.32
C ARG A 179 -5.94 13.56 -16.63
N THR A 180 -5.11 12.73 -16.00
CA THR A 180 -3.91 13.19 -15.26
C THR A 180 -2.60 12.95 -16.01
N ARG A 181 -2.62 12.40 -17.21
CA ARG A 181 -1.44 11.98 -17.97
C ARG A 181 -0.45 13.09 -18.32
N ASP A 182 -0.91 14.35 -18.36
CA ASP A 182 -0.09 15.50 -18.70
C ASP A 182 0.48 16.21 -17.44
N GLU A 183 0.13 15.70 -16.23
CA GLU A 183 0.58 16.18 -14.94
C GLU A 183 1.70 15.27 -14.39
N ASP A 184 2.49 15.80 -13.47
CA ASP A 184 3.47 15.02 -12.71
C ASP A 184 2.78 14.25 -11.58
N PHE A 185 2.00 13.24 -11.99
CA PHE A 185 1.05 12.55 -11.14
C PHE A 185 0.99 11.06 -11.44
N ALA A 186 1.34 10.24 -10.45
CA ALA A 186 1.36 8.78 -10.57
C ALA A 186 0.02 8.16 -10.16
N VAL A 187 -0.39 7.07 -10.82
CA VAL A 187 -1.56 6.28 -10.41
C VAL A 187 -1.12 4.88 -10.01
N LEU A 188 -1.24 4.58 -8.72
CA LEU A 188 -0.82 3.34 -8.09
C LEU A 188 -2.01 2.43 -7.78
N ALA A 189 -1.88 1.14 -8.01
CA ALA A 189 -2.88 0.17 -7.61
C ALA A 189 -2.92 0.03 -6.08
N GLY A 190 -4.12 0.04 -5.52
CA GLY A 190 -4.36 -0.25 -4.10
C GLY A 190 -4.95 -1.65 -3.87
N ASP A 191 -5.13 -2.41 -4.95
CA ASP A 191 -5.61 -3.80 -4.97
C ASP A 191 -4.62 -4.61 -5.82
N ASP A 192 -3.99 -5.62 -5.21
CA ASP A 192 -2.95 -6.42 -5.85
C ASP A 192 -3.45 -7.10 -7.13
N GLY A 193 -4.68 -7.59 -7.16
CA GLY A 193 -5.30 -8.22 -8.33
C GLY A 193 -5.52 -7.26 -9.50
N MET A 194 -5.56 -5.95 -9.23
CA MET A 194 -5.76 -4.90 -10.24
C MET A 194 -4.42 -4.29 -10.72
N THR A 195 -3.29 -4.66 -10.11
CA THR A 195 -1.98 -4.06 -10.43
C THR A 195 -1.63 -4.22 -11.91
N LEU A 196 -1.62 -5.44 -12.43
CA LEU A 196 -1.26 -5.67 -13.83
C LEU A 196 -2.26 -5.03 -14.83
N PRO A 197 -3.59 -5.16 -14.67
CA PRO A 197 -4.54 -4.38 -15.48
C PRO A 197 -4.27 -2.88 -15.49
N MET A 198 -3.99 -2.27 -14.34
CA MET A 198 -3.70 -0.85 -14.24
C MET A 198 -2.39 -0.46 -14.94
N LEU A 199 -1.32 -1.25 -14.77
CA LEU A 199 -0.06 -1.04 -15.48
C LEU A 199 -0.24 -1.08 -17.00
N SER A 200 -1.16 -1.91 -17.51
CA SER A 200 -1.44 -2.00 -18.96
C SER A 200 -2.09 -0.76 -19.56
N VAL A 201 -2.69 0.11 -18.76
CA VAL A 201 -3.34 1.36 -19.19
C VAL A 201 -2.60 2.63 -18.73
N GLY A 202 -1.40 2.48 -18.14
CA GLY A 202 -0.55 3.61 -17.77
C GLY A 202 -0.40 3.85 -16.26
N GLY A 203 -0.87 2.95 -15.42
CA GLY A 203 -0.52 2.94 -13.99
C GLY A 203 0.99 2.77 -13.81
N THR A 204 1.53 3.25 -12.68
CA THR A 204 2.98 3.31 -12.46
C THR A 204 3.49 2.28 -11.44
N GLY A 205 2.61 1.63 -10.68
CA GLY A 205 3.01 0.67 -9.64
C GLY A 205 1.86 0.30 -8.73
N CYS A 206 2.20 -0.15 -7.52
CA CYS A 206 1.20 -0.52 -6.52
C CYS A 206 1.64 -0.20 -5.08
N ILE A 207 0.65 0.12 -4.24
CA ILE A 207 0.80 0.06 -2.78
C ILE A 207 0.16 -1.25 -2.33
N SER A 208 0.99 -2.28 -2.17
CA SER A 208 0.65 -3.69 -2.17
C SER A 208 0.46 -4.26 -0.76
N VAL A 209 -0.49 -5.19 -0.61
CA VAL A 209 -0.63 -6.04 0.58
C VAL A 209 0.17 -7.32 0.39
N SER A 210 0.13 -7.94 -0.79
CA SER A 210 0.81 -9.20 -1.07
C SER A 210 2.34 -9.10 -1.02
N ALA A 211 2.90 -7.92 -1.25
CA ALA A 211 4.34 -7.66 -1.12
C ALA A 211 4.87 -7.81 0.32
N ASN A 212 4.01 -7.83 1.34
CA ASN A 212 4.45 -8.24 2.69
C ASN A 212 4.85 -9.73 2.75
N ILE A 213 4.38 -10.55 1.80
CA ILE A 213 4.58 -12.01 1.77
C ILE A 213 5.52 -12.43 0.65
N GLU A 214 5.30 -11.91 -0.55
CA GLU A 214 6.03 -12.24 -1.78
C GLU A 214 6.58 -10.96 -2.45
N PRO A 215 7.45 -10.20 -1.76
CA PRO A 215 7.94 -8.92 -2.29
C PRO A 215 8.72 -9.10 -3.60
N GLU A 216 9.62 -10.08 -3.70
CA GLU A 216 10.45 -10.30 -4.89
C GLU A 216 9.60 -10.65 -6.12
N ARG A 217 8.58 -11.52 -5.97
CA ARG A 217 7.67 -11.84 -7.08
C ARG A 217 6.79 -10.66 -7.47
N THR A 218 6.36 -9.86 -6.50
CA THR A 218 5.58 -8.64 -6.76
C THR A 218 6.44 -7.63 -7.52
N CYS A 219 7.69 -7.42 -7.10
CA CYS A 219 8.66 -6.57 -7.81
C CYS A 219 8.95 -7.08 -9.23
N ALA A 220 9.14 -8.39 -9.40
CA ALA A 220 9.36 -9.00 -10.70
C ALA A 220 8.15 -8.81 -11.65
N MET A 221 6.92 -8.99 -11.15
CA MET A 221 5.69 -8.75 -11.92
C MET A 221 5.57 -7.30 -12.39
N VAL A 222 5.75 -6.35 -11.46
CA VAL A 222 5.63 -4.92 -11.75
C VAL A 222 6.76 -4.47 -12.66
N GLY A 223 8.01 -4.87 -12.40
CA GLY A 223 9.17 -4.56 -13.22
C GLY A 223 9.04 -5.08 -14.66
N ALA A 224 8.56 -6.32 -14.84
CA ALA A 224 8.28 -6.87 -16.18
C ALA A 224 7.22 -6.03 -16.92
N ALA A 225 6.11 -5.69 -16.29
CA ALA A 225 5.08 -4.87 -16.90
C ALA A 225 5.58 -3.47 -17.26
N LEU A 226 6.34 -2.82 -16.38
CA LEU A 226 6.90 -1.48 -16.58
C LEU A 226 7.98 -1.44 -17.68
N SER A 227 8.66 -2.56 -17.93
CA SER A 227 9.60 -2.70 -19.06
C SER A 227 8.92 -3.11 -20.37
N GLY A 228 7.60 -3.38 -20.35
CA GLY A 228 6.83 -3.78 -21.53
C GLY A 228 6.73 -5.30 -21.72
N ASP A 229 7.33 -6.11 -20.88
CA ASP A 229 7.21 -7.58 -20.90
C ASP A 229 5.92 -8.04 -20.18
N PHE A 230 4.80 -7.80 -20.87
CA PHE A 230 3.49 -8.22 -20.36
C PHE A 230 3.26 -9.74 -20.40
N GLU A 231 4.06 -10.49 -21.14
CA GLU A 231 3.99 -11.95 -21.13
C GLU A 231 4.48 -12.49 -19.80
N ARG A 232 5.68 -12.09 -19.39
CA ARG A 232 6.25 -12.44 -18.08
C ARG A 232 5.40 -11.91 -16.93
N ALA A 233 4.97 -10.66 -17.00
CA ALA A 233 4.10 -10.07 -15.98
C ALA A 233 2.80 -10.85 -15.78
N ARG A 234 2.16 -11.36 -16.86
CA ARG A 234 0.96 -12.19 -16.77
C ARG A 234 1.21 -13.55 -16.13
N GLN A 235 2.35 -14.19 -16.42
CA GLN A 235 2.72 -15.46 -15.78
C GLN A 235 2.78 -15.28 -14.27
N ILE A 236 3.55 -14.30 -13.78
CA ILE A 236 3.69 -14.03 -12.34
C ILE A 236 2.36 -13.61 -11.71
N HIS A 237 1.57 -12.77 -12.42
CA HIS A 237 0.23 -12.39 -11.96
C HIS A 237 -0.69 -13.60 -11.73
N HIS A 238 -0.65 -14.58 -12.62
CA HIS A 238 -1.46 -15.80 -12.48
C HIS A 238 -0.94 -16.69 -11.34
N GLU A 239 0.37 -16.76 -11.11
CA GLU A 239 0.97 -17.46 -9.98
C GLU A 239 0.56 -16.81 -8.64
N LEU A 240 0.61 -15.48 -8.55
CA LEU A 240 0.22 -14.72 -7.36
C LEU A 240 -1.31 -14.61 -7.17
N GLY A 241 -2.09 -14.87 -8.20
CA GLY A 241 -3.55 -14.71 -8.17
C GLY A 241 -4.27 -15.44 -7.03
N PRO A 242 -3.89 -16.69 -6.68
CA PRO A 242 -4.44 -17.37 -5.49
C PRO A 242 -4.13 -16.61 -4.18
N LEU A 243 -2.91 -16.08 -4.02
CA LEU A 243 -2.51 -15.28 -2.86
C LEU A 243 -3.32 -13.97 -2.80
N PHE A 244 -3.45 -13.25 -3.90
CA PHE A 244 -4.26 -12.02 -3.95
C PHE A 244 -5.67 -12.25 -3.41
N ARG A 245 -6.31 -13.34 -3.79
CA ARG A 245 -7.66 -13.69 -3.31
C ARG A 245 -7.65 -14.12 -1.84
N ALA A 246 -6.68 -14.94 -1.43
CA ALA A 246 -6.58 -15.45 -0.06
C ALA A 246 -6.35 -14.33 0.97
N LEU A 247 -5.62 -13.27 0.60
CA LEU A 247 -5.36 -12.13 1.48
C LEU A 247 -6.58 -11.21 1.69
N PHE A 248 -7.69 -11.44 0.98
CA PHE A 248 -8.92 -10.66 1.09
C PHE A 248 -10.18 -11.51 1.35
N VAL A 249 -10.02 -12.78 1.77
CA VAL A 249 -11.16 -13.64 2.18
C VAL A 249 -11.86 -13.13 3.44
N GLU A 250 -11.10 -12.42 4.29
CA GLU A 250 -11.60 -11.61 5.40
C GLU A 250 -11.00 -10.20 5.31
N THR A 251 -11.47 -9.30 6.18
CA THR A 251 -10.99 -7.90 6.15
C THR A 251 -9.48 -7.82 6.34
N ASN A 252 -8.76 -7.20 5.40
CA ASN A 252 -7.36 -6.83 5.56
C ASN A 252 -7.19 -5.86 6.77
N PRO A 253 -6.24 -6.14 7.73
CA PRO A 253 -5.07 -6.99 7.61
C PRO A 253 -5.18 -8.40 8.24
N ILE A 254 -6.37 -8.92 8.49
CA ILE A 254 -6.54 -10.21 9.17
C ILE A 254 -5.79 -11.34 8.43
N PRO A 255 -6.02 -11.57 7.11
CA PRO A 255 -5.33 -12.66 6.42
C PRO A 255 -3.83 -12.42 6.22
N VAL A 256 -3.40 -11.19 5.94
CA VAL A 256 -1.97 -10.91 5.69
C VAL A 256 -1.12 -11.13 6.95
N LYS A 257 -1.60 -10.73 8.12
CA LYS A 257 -0.90 -11.00 9.38
C LYS A 257 -0.82 -12.51 9.69
N GLU A 258 -1.86 -13.27 9.37
CA GLU A 258 -1.80 -14.73 9.48
C GLU A 258 -0.79 -15.32 8.50
N ALA A 259 -0.73 -14.83 7.25
CA ALA A 259 0.27 -15.24 6.26
C ALA A 259 1.69 -14.93 6.73
N MET A 260 1.94 -13.74 7.28
CA MET A 260 3.22 -13.36 7.88
C MET A 260 3.63 -14.31 9.00
N GLN A 261 2.70 -14.67 9.90
CA GLN A 261 2.99 -15.66 10.96
C GLN A 261 3.33 -17.05 10.39
N ILE A 262 2.62 -17.49 9.35
CA ILE A 262 2.92 -18.79 8.70
C ILE A 262 4.32 -18.76 8.08
N ARG A 263 4.74 -17.64 7.48
CA ARG A 263 6.08 -17.44 6.90
C ARG A 263 7.17 -17.16 7.95
N GLY A 264 6.80 -16.94 9.22
CA GLY A 264 7.75 -16.61 10.29
C GLY A 264 8.21 -15.15 10.30
N TYR A 265 7.48 -14.24 9.65
CA TYR A 265 7.81 -12.80 9.56
C TYR A 265 7.23 -11.97 10.70
N GLY A 266 6.48 -12.57 11.60
CA GLY A 266 5.95 -11.88 12.77
C GLY A 266 4.67 -12.49 13.33
N PRO A 267 4.16 -11.94 14.44
CA PRO A 267 2.94 -12.43 15.08
C PRO A 267 1.69 -12.03 14.30
N ALA A 268 0.68 -12.91 14.28
CA ALA A 268 -0.65 -12.58 13.71
C ALA A 268 -1.57 -11.92 14.75
N SER A 269 -1.03 -11.27 15.78
CA SER A 269 -1.80 -10.52 16.77
C SER A 269 -2.43 -9.28 16.14
N LEU A 270 -3.70 -9.04 16.49
CA LEU A 270 -4.50 -7.91 16.00
C LEU A 270 -5.08 -7.17 17.22
N ARG A 271 -5.29 -5.86 17.07
CA ARG A 271 -6.03 -5.09 18.08
C ARG A 271 -7.53 -5.12 17.80
N SER A 272 -8.34 -5.15 18.88
CA SER A 272 -9.80 -5.03 18.73
C SER A 272 -10.17 -3.73 17.99
N PRO A 273 -11.20 -3.76 17.10
CA PRO A 273 -12.22 -4.82 16.99
C PRO A 273 -11.85 -5.98 16.06
N LEU A 274 -10.66 -6.00 15.48
CA LEU A 274 -10.23 -7.09 14.59
C LEU A 274 -9.94 -8.36 15.40
N THR A 275 -10.17 -9.51 14.77
CA THR A 275 -9.97 -10.85 15.35
C THR A 275 -9.07 -11.68 14.44
N ARG A 276 -8.52 -12.77 14.98
CA ARG A 276 -7.73 -13.72 14.19
C ARG A 276 -8.56 -14.31 13.04
N LEU A 277 -7.87 -14.66 11.97
CA LEU A 277 -8.44 -15.38 10.82
C LEU A 277 -9.14 -16.66 11.27
N SER A 278 -10.31 -16.96 10.68
CA SER A 278 -11.04 -18.23 10.94
C SER A 278 -10.20 -19.44 10.57
N ASP A 279 -10.45 -20.59 11.24
CA ASP A 279 -9.65 -21.80 11.01
C ASP A 279 -9.77 -22.30 9.56
N GLU A 280 -10.97 -22.23 8.96
CA GLU A 280 -11.21 -22.62 7.57
C GLU A 280 -10.37 -21.78 6.59
N HIS A 281 -10.35 -20.46 6.76
CA HIS A 281 -9.58 -19.58 5.89
C HIS A 281 -8.07 -19.69 6.17
N ARG A 282 -7.68 -20.01 7.40
CA ARG A 282 -6.26 -20.27 7.75
C ARG A 282 -5.73 -21.49 7.05
N ASP A 283 -6.48 -22.59 7.01
CA ASP A 283 -6.08 -23.82 6.31
C ASP A 283 -5.98 -23.57 4.80
N HIS A 284 -6.97 -22.87 4.21
CA HIS A 284 -6.88 -22.44 2.81
C HIS A 284 -5.64 -21.57 2.53
N LEU A 285 -5.33 -20.59 3.40
CA LEU A 285 -4.17 -19.73 3.26
C LEU A 285 -2.84 -20.51 3.31
N ARG A 286 -2.73 -21.52 4.20
CA ARG A 286 -1.58 -22.43 4.25
C ARG A 286 -1.39 -23.19 2.96
N ASP A 287 -2.46 -23.73 2.37
CA ASP A 287 -2.40 -24.45 1.10
C ASP A 287 -1.92 -23.52 -0.04
N VAL A 288 -2.41 -22.30 -0.09
CA VAL A 288 -1.98 -21.28 -1.07
C VAL A 288 -0.50 -20.96 -0.91
N LEU A 289 -0.03 -20.70 0.32
CA LEU A 289 1.36 -20.38 0.59
C LEU A 289 2.30 -21.56 0.27
N ALA A 290 1.90 -22.80 0.60
CA ALA A 290 2.67 -24.00 0.27
C ALA A 290 2.79 -24.23 -1.24
N ALA A 291 1.72 -23.93 -2.00
CA ALA A 291 1.75 -24.02 -3.46
C ALA A 291 2.74 -23.03 -4.09
N LEU A 292 2.86 -21.80 -3.53
CA LEU A 292 3.82 -20.80 -3.99
C LEU A 292 5.29 -21.20 -3.73
N GLU A 293 5.58 -21.91 -2.64
CA GLU A 293 6.95 -22.39 -2.33
C GLU A 293 7.47 -23.43 -3.34
N THR A 294 6.56 -24.16 -3.99
CA THR A 294 6.93 -25.19 -4.97
C THR A 294 7.14 -24.64 -6.38
N THR A 295 6.85 -23.38 -6.60
CA THR A 295 7.00 -22.70 -7.90
C THR A 295 8.34 -21.96 -7.89
N ASP A 296 9.42 -22.62 -8.33
CA ASP A 296 10.77 -22.03 -8.39
C ASP A 296 10.83 -20.96 -9.50
N LEU A 297 11.23 -19.74 -9.13
CA LEU A 297 11.52 -18.66 -10.08
C LEU A 297 12.75 -18.94 -10.95
N GLU A 298 13.64 -19.86 -10.52
CA GLU A 298 14.94 -20.13 -11.17
C GLU A 298 14.84 -21.06 -12.38
N ASP A 299 13.89 -21.99 -12.41
CA ASP A 299 13.83 -23.00 -13.48
C ASP A 299 13.33 -22.43 -14.83
N GLU A 300 12.63 -21.29 -14.85
CA GLU A 300 12.14 -20.68 -16.09
C GLU A 300 13.12 -19.67 -16.72
N TYR A 301 14.09 -19.13 -15.96
CA TYR A 301 15.13 -18.28 -16.54
C TYR A 301 16.17 -19.05 -17.36
N ALA A 302 16.36 -20.34 -17.08
CA ALA A 302 17.34 -21.18 -17.77
C ALA A 302 16.87 -21.66 -19.15
N GLU A 303 15.57 -21.71 -19.44
CA GLU A 303 15.02 -22.13 -20.74
C GLU A 303 14.90 -20.99 -21.76
N ALA A 304 14.88 -19.74 -21.31
CA ALA A 304 14.80 -18.57 -22.21
C ALA A 304 16.13 -18.16 -22.83
N GLU A 305 17.26 -18.71 -22.37
CA GLU A 305 18.61 -18.47 -22.95
C GLU A 305 19.09 -19.58 -23.92
N GLN A 306 18.24 -20.55 -24.28
CA GLN A 306 18.53 -21.58 -25.30
C GLN A 306 17.71 -21.36 -26.55
#